data_465b2930091ef809a4b23d4064901f32
#
_entry.id   465b2930091ef809a4b23d4064901f32
#
_cell.length_a   1.000
_cell.length_b   1.000
_cell.length_c   1.000
_cell.angle_alpha   90.00
_cell.angle_beta   90.00
_cell.angle_gamma   90.00
#
_symmetry.space_group_name_H-M   'P 1'
#
loop_
_entity.id
_entity.type
_entity.pdbx_description
1 polymer ?
#
loop_
_entity_poly.entity_id
_entity_poly.type
_entity_poly.pdbx_seq_one_letter_code
_entity_poly.pdbx_strand_id
1 'polypeptide(L)'
;YRRQRQMCIRDSTTVSLIRGVLRGLKDHGYKIGGFNAYATSDVLVGAGLSSSAAFEVVVGTIISGLYNDMKINSVEIAQISQYAENVFFKKPCGLMDQMACSVGGMVNIDFKDPTKPIVKKVPTEFEKYDYSLCIVDTKGDHVDLTDDYAMIPSEMKKVANFLGEDYLRDCDSNEFYIRLDEIREAVGDRPVLRAIHFFNEEHNVKNAVSSLENGKFVEFLDAIRKSGNSSFKYLQNVYTTRDIQHQNISVALALSESLLRNYGVCRVHGGGFAGTCLLYTSDAAD
;
A
#
# COMPACT_ATOMS: atom_id res chain seq x y z
N TYR A 1 9.39 -31.48 21.39
CA TYR A 1 8.36 -30.61 22.00
C TYR A 1 8.94 -29.25 22.45
N ARG A 2 10.09 -29.20 23.12
CA ARG A 2 10.75 -27.92 23.52
C ARG A 2 11.30 -27.11 22.34
N ARG A 3 11.80 -27.76 21.28
CA ARG A 3 12.28 -27.07 20.07
C ARG A 3 11.14 -26.45 19.26
N GLN A 4 9.99 -27.11 19.16
CA GLN A 4 8.82 -26.54 18.50
C GLN A 4 8.20 -25.35 19.26
N ARG A 5 8.13 -25.41 20.62
CA ARG A 5 7.69 -24.26 21.41
C ARG A 5 8.64 -23.05 21.31
N GLN A 6 9.94 -23.28 21.22
CA GLN A 6 10.90 -22.20 21.00
C GLN A 6 10.81 -21.60 19.58
N MET A 7 10.42 -22.38 18.57
CA MET A 7 10.13 -21.86 17.24
C MET A 7 8.86 -20.98 17.22
N CYS A 8 7.76 -21.42 17.84
CA CYS A 8 6.51 -20.66 17.86
C CYS A 8 6.58 -19.33 18.62
N ILE A 9 7.41 -19.23 19.67
CA ILE A 9 7.63 -17.98 20.43
C ILE A 9 8.55 -16.99 19.67
N ARG A 10 9.33 -17.47 18.69
CA ARG A 10 10.24 -16.63 17.88
C ARG A 10 9.57 -15.92 16.71
N ASP A 11 8.40 -16.37 16.29
CA ASP A 11 7.83 -16.07 14.98
C ASP A 11 6.84 -14.89 14.96
N SER A 12 6.58 -14.20 16.08
CA SER A 12 5.62 -13.08 16.13
C SER A 12 6.03 -11.94 17.07
N THR A 13 7.31 -11.66 17.19
CA THR A 13 7.82 -10.60 18.05
C THR A 13 8.68 -9.62 17.27
N THR A 14 8.78 -8.38 17.74
CA THR A 14 9.71 -7.35 17.22
C THR A 14 11.14 -7.90 17.07
N VAL A 15 11.56 -8.83 17.93
CA VAL A 15 12.86 -9.49 17.85
C VAL A 15 12.99 -10.33 16.57
N SER A 16 11.94 -10.95 16.07
CA SER A 16 12.00 -11.71 14.82
C SER A 16 12.19 -10.80 13.61
N LEU A 17 11.59 -9.60 13.60
CA LEU A 17 11.83 -8.61 12.56
C LEU A 17 13.30 -8.16 12.54
N ILE A 18 13.85 -7.78 13.70
CA ILE A 18 15.27 -7.38 13.81
C ILE A 18 16.17 -8.52 13.30
N ARG A 19 15.93 -9.76 13.74
CA ARG A 19 16.72 -10.92 13.31
C ARG A 19 16.61 -11.16 11.80
N GLY A 20 15.41 -10.98 11.24
CA GLY A 20 15.17 -11.12 9.81
C GLY A 20 15.95 -10.09 8.99
N VAL A 21 15.92 -8.82 9.39
CA VAL A 21 16.68 -7.75 8.75
C VAL A 21 18.18 -8.02 8.84
N LEU A 22 18.69 -8.34 10.04
CA LEU A 22 20.12 -8.66 10.21
C LEU A 22 20.53 -9.89 9.41
N ARG A 23 19.69 -10.91 9.34
CA ARG A 23 19.95 -12.09 8.53
C ARG A 23 20.00 -11.77 7.03
N GLY A 24 19.02 -11.03 6.53
CA GLY A 24 18.98 -10.60 5.13
C GLY A 24 20.20 -9.75 4.76
N LEU A 25 20.58 -8.80 5.59
CA LEU A 25 21.78 -7.99 5.38
C LEU A 25 23.05 -8.87 5.33
N LYS A 26 23.18 -9.82 6.25
CA LYS A 26 24.32 -10.76 6.27
C LYS A 26 24.37 -11.63 5.01
N ASP A 27 23.23 -12.13 4.56
CA ASP A 27 23.14 -13.00 3.37
C ASP A 27 23.48 -12.22 2.08
N HIS A 28 23.28 -10.89 2.07
CA HIS A 28 23.73 -9.98 1.00
C HIS A 28 25.19 -9.53 1.15
N GLY A 29 25.92 -10.05 2.13
CA GLY A 29 27.35 -9.77 2.32
C GLY A 29 27.66 -8.49 3.11
N TYR A 30 26.67 -7.83 3.69
CA TYR A 30 26.88 -6.64 4.49
C TYR A 30 27.39 -6.95 5.88
N LYS A 31 28.17 -6.01 6.42
CA LYS A 31 28.63 -6.06 7.81
C LYS A 31 27.46 -5.81 8.76
N ILE A 32 27.37 -6.62 9.81
CA ILE A 32 26.40 -6.48 10.87
C ILE A 32 27.09 -6.45 12.23
N GLY A 33 26.50 -5.81 13.22
CA GLY A 33 27.04 -5.75 14.59
C GLY A 33 25.96 -5.37 15.59
N GLY A 34 26.34 -5.35 16.87
CA GLY A 34 25.45 -4.95 17.96
C GLY A 34 25.31 -3.43 18.03
N PHE A 35 24.15 -2.96 18.48
CA PHE A 35 23.92 -1.55 18.75
C PHE A 35 22.90 -1.39 19.89
N ASN A 36 22.93 -0.25 20.54
CA ASN A 36 21.91 0.18 21.48
C ASN A 36 21.09 1.30 20.84
N ALA A 37 19.78 1.18 20.91
CA ALA A 37 18.88 2.17 20.35
C ALA A 37 17.73 2.47 21.32
N TYR A 38 17.31 3.72 21.32
CA TYR A 38 16.04 4.14 21.89
C TYR A 38 15.15 4.59 20.72
N ALA A 39 14.00 3.99 20.57
CA ALA A 39 13.09 4.27 19.46
C ALA A 39 11.79 4.89 19.97
N THR A 40 11.37 5.98 19.33
CA THR A 40 10.03 6.56 19.46
C THR A 40 9.36 6.55 18.10
N SER A 41 8.04 6.56 18.06
CA SER A 41 7.28 6.56 16.81
C SER A 41 5.98 7.31 16.95
N ASP A 42 5.71 8.19 15.99
CA ASP A 42 4.41 8.81 15.79
C ASP A 42 3.53 8.01 14.81
N VAL A 43 4.08 6.92 14.24
CA VAL A 43 3.32 6.02 13.37
C VAL A 43 2.38 5.17 14.23
N LEU A 44 1.08 5.38 14.05
CA LEU A 44 0.04 4.67 14.80
C LEU A 44 0.09 3.17 14.51
N VAL A 45 0.21 2.38 15.57
CA VAL A 45 0.19 0.91 15.46
C VAL A 45 -1.26 0.45 15.26
N GLY A 46 -1.50 -0.43 14.29
CA GLY A 46 -2.82 -0.97 14.00
C GLY A 46 -3.73 -0.10 13.14
N ALA A 47 -3.31 1.11 12.78
CA ALA A 47 -4.09 2.02 11.95
C ALA A 47 -3.89 1.82 10.42
N GLY A 48 -3.27 0.72 9.99
CA GLY A 48 -3.00 0.47 8.57
C GLY A 48 -1.88 1.32 7.97
N LEU A 49 -1.04 1.96 8.81
CA LEU A 49 0.06 2.84 8.39
C LEU A 49 1.41 2.13 8.32
N SER A 50 1.41 0.80 8.22
CA SER A 50 2.60 -0.02 7.99
C SER A 50 3.72 0.19 9.01
N SER A 51 3.38 0.27 10.31
CA SER A 51 4.35 0.47 11.38
C SER A 51 5.43 -0.62 11.44
N SER A 52 5.15 -1.86 11.00
CA SER A 52 6.15 -2.92 10.87
C SER A 52 7.19 -2.59 9.82
N ALA A 53 6.78 -2.19 8.63
CA ALA A 53 7.67 -1.81 7.54
C ALA A 53 8.56 -0.62 7.93
N ALA A 54 7.99 0.40 8.58
CA ALA A 54 8.75 1.54 9.08
C ALA A 54 9.85 1.10 10.07
N PHE A 55 9.52 0.20 11.02
CA PHE A 55 10.46 -0.33 11.98
C PHE A 55 11.58 -1.15 11.34
N GLU A 56 11.26 -2.04 10.42
CA GLU A 56 12.22 -2.88 9.69
C GLU A 56 13.22 -2.02 8.90
N VAL A 57 12.70 -1.03 8.18
CA VAL A 57 13.50 -0.10 7.40
C VAL A 57 14.43 0.72 8.29
N VAL A 58 13.95 1.19 9.45
CA VAL A 58 14.80 1.90 10.41
C VAL A 58 15.96 1.01 10.90
N VAL A 59 15.69 -0.26 11.22
CA VAL A 59 16.75 -1.21 11.61
C VAL A 59 17.78 -1.40 10.49
N GLY A 60 17.31 -1.59 9.25
CA GLY A 60 18.18 -1.71 8.07
C GLY A 60 19.05 -0.47 7.86
N THR A 61 18.46 0.71 8.02
CA THR A 61 19.14 2.01 7.87
C THR A 61 20.19 2.23 8.98
N ILE A 62 19.89 1.86 10.22
CA ILE A 62 20.85 1.91 11.34
C ILE A 62 22.08 1.06 11.03
N ILE A 63 21.89 -0.17 10.57
CA ILE A 63 23.00 -1.07 10.22
C ILE A 63 23.77 -0.55 8.99
N SER A 64 23.08 0.03 8.02
CA SER A 64 23.72 0.69 6.88
C SER A 64 24.65 1.82 7.36
N GLY A 65 24.20 2.66 8.29
CA GLY A 65 24.99 3.76 8.83
C GLY A 65 26.15 3.31 9.70
N LEU A 66 25.91 2.40 10.65
CA LEU A 66 26.91 2.00 11.63
C LEU A 66 28.04 1.13 11.05
N TYR A 67 27.74 0.30 10.06
CA TYR A 67 28.67 -0.75 9.61
C TYR A 67 28.97 -0.75 8.11
N ASN A 68 28.23 0.04 7.30
CA ASN A 68 28.32 -0.01 5.84
C ASN A 68 28.37 1.40 5.20
N ASP A 69 28.73 2.45 5.91
CA ASP A 69 28.94 3.82 5.42
C ASP A 69 27.72 4.37 4.63
N MET A 70 26.49 3.99 5.01
CA MET A 70 25.24 4.32 4.30
C MET A 70 25.22 3.88 2.82
N LYS A 71 25.96 2.82 2.46
CA LYS A 71 26.08 2.36 1.05
C LYS A 71 24.99 1.39 0.62
N ILE A 72 24.18 0.87 1.55
CA ILE A 72 23.06 0.01 1.22
C ILE A 72 21.95 0.88 0.64
N ASN A 73 21.54 0.59 -0.59
CA ASN A 73 20.52 1.41 -1.25
C ASN A 73 19.11 1.14 -0.69
N SER A 74 18.21 2.12 -0.87
CA SER A 74 16.86 2.07 -0.32
C SER A 74 16.02 0.90 -0.83
N VAL A 75 16.19 0.51 -2.10
CA VAL A 75 15.46 -0.62 -2.68
C VAL A 75 15.87 -1.93 -2.00
N GLU A 76 17.15 -2.11 -1.78
CA GLU A 76 17.70 -3.30 -1.13
C GLU A 76 17.30 -3.39 0.36
N ILE A 77 17.33 -2.26 1.07
CA ILE A 77 16.80 -2.19 2.44
C ILE A 77 15.32 -2.61 2.47
N ALA A 78 14.51 -2.11 1.53
CA ALA A 78 13.10 -2.47 1.44
C ALA A 78 12.88 -3.97 1.17
N GLN A 79 13.63 -4.55 0.24
CA GLN A 79 13.54 -5.99 -0.08
C GLN A 79 13.97 -6.88 1.10
N ILE A 80 15.03 -6.50 1.80
CA ILE A 80 15.49 -7.18 3.01
C ILE A 80 14.45 -7.08 4.14
N SER A 81 13.80 -5.92 4.28
CA SER A 81 12.73 -5.69 5.25
C SER A 81 11.51 -6.57 4.94
N GLN A 82 11.07 -6.62 3.69
CA GLN A 82 10.00 -7.53 3.27
C GLN A 82 10.35 -9.00 3.54
N TYR A 83 11.58 -9.41 3.25
CA TYR A 83 12.04 -10.76 3.59
C TYR A 83 11.93 -11.04 5.09
N ALA A 84 12.27 -10.08 5.93
CA ALA A 84 12.15 -10.21 7.39
C ALA A 84 10.69 -10.43 7.81
N GLU A 85 9.75 -9.65 7.27
CA GLU A 85 8.33 -9.79 7.59
C GLU A 85 7.75 -11.12 7.08
N ASN A 86 8.04 -11.48 5.84
CA ASN A 86 7.51 -12.71 5.23
C ASN A 86 8.10 -14.00 5.83
N VAL A 87 9.42 -14.04 6.08
CA VAL A 87 10.12 -15.28 6.44
C VAL A 87 10.29 -15.43 7.95
N PHE A 88 10.63 -14.35 8.66
CA PHE A 88 10.92 -14.41 10.09
C PHE A 88 9.69 -14.09 10.94
N PHE A 89 8.91 -13.10 10.56
CA PHE A 89 7.68 -12.76 11.26
C PHE A 89 6.48 -13.59 10.77
N LYS A 90 6.63 -14.22 9.58
CA LYS A 90 5.61 -15.07 8.94
C LYS A 90 4.29 -14.39 8.63
N LYS A 91 4.34 -13.10 8.36
CA LYS A 91 3.21 -12.32 7.89
C LYS A 91 3.43 -12.00 6.40
N PRO A 92 2.68 -12.62 5.48
CA PRO A 92 2.79 -12.32 4.06
C PRO A 92 2.45 -10.86 3.79
N CYS A 93 3.37 -10.14 3.14
CA CYS A 93 3.17 -8.76 2.72
C CYS A 93 3.76 -8.51 1.33
N GLY A 94 3.23 -7.48 0.63
CA GLY A 94 3.84 -6.93 -0.58
C GLY A 94 5.08 -6.08 -0.25
N LEU A 95 5.74 -5.58 -1.29
CA LEU A 95 6.96 -4.76 -1.13
C LEU A 95 6.66 -3.25 -1.02
N MET A 96 5.42 -2.83 -1.25
CA MET A 96 5.06 -1.42 -1.37
C MET A 96 5.38 -0.61 -0.11
N ASP A 97 5.01 -1.12 1.04
CA ASP A 97 5.13 -0.42 2.32
C ASP A 97 6.60 -0.21 2.72
N GLN A 98 7.40 -1.26 2.61
CA GLN A 98 8.84 -1.17 2.88
C GLN A 98 9.53 -0.25 1.88
N MET A 99 9.10 -0.27 0.61
CA MET A 99 9.67 0.61 -0.42
C MET A 99 9.34 2.08 -0.14
N ALA A 100 8.09 2.38 0.19
CA ALA A 100 7.66 3.73 0.53
C ALA A 100 8.41 4.26 1.77
N CYS A 101 8.53 3.45 2.82
CA CYS A 101 9.27 3.81 4.04
C CYS A 101 10.77 4.03 3.77
N SER A 102 11.38 3.19 2.93
CA SER A 102 12.83 3.24 2.68
C SER A 102 13.25 4.38 1.75
N VAL A 103 12.45 4.66 0.73
CA VAL A 103 12.76 5.71 -0.26
C VAL A 103 12.35 7.09 0.26
N GLY A 104 11.25 7.16 0.98
CA GLY A 104 10.69 8.38 1.56
C GLY A 104 10.12 9.36 0.54
N GLY A 105 9.24 10.23 1.00
CA GLY A 105 8.49 11.16 0.17
C GLY A 105 7.43 10.47 -0.68
N MET A 106 6.94 11.14 -1.72
CA MET A 106 6.03 10.52 -2.68
C MET A 106 6.82 9.76 -3.74
N VAL A 107 6.41 8.54 -3.99
CA VAL A 107 7.10 7.64 -4.94
C VAL A 107 6.09 7.01 -5.90
N ASN A 108 6.50 6.88 -7.15
CA ASN A 108 5.87 6.01 -8.12
C ASN A 108 6.69 4.72 -8.20
N ILE A 109 6.04 3.60 -7.97
CA ILE A 109 6.68 2.29 -7.94
C ILE A 109 6.04 1.40 -9.01
N ASP A 110 6.85 0.90 -9.93
CA ASP A 110 6.43 -0.09 -10.90
C ASP A 110 6.95 -1.48 -10.48
N PHE A 111 6.02 -2.37 -10.13
CA PHE A 111 6.29 -3.75 -9.74
C PHE A 111 6.16 -4.74 -10.90
N LYS A 112 6.34 -4.33 -12.15
CA LYS A 112 6.34 -5.27 -13.28
C LYS A 112 7.29 -6.45 -13.04
N ASP A 113 8.47 -6.16 -12.54
CA ASP A 113 9.39 -7.16 -11.99
C ASP A 113 9.57 -6.89 -10.49
N PRO A 114 8.91 -7.68 -9.62
CA PRO A 114 9.04 -7.49 -8.17
C PRO A 114 10.47 -7.67 -7.64
N THR A 115 11.33 -8.35 -8.39
CA THR A 115 12.75 -8.53 -8.03
C THR A 115 13.59 -7.31 -8.38
N LYS A 116 13.13 -6.49 -9.32
CA LYS A 116 13.77 -5.27 -9.79
C LYS A 116 12.76 -4.13 -9.98
N PRO A 117 12.10 -3.69 -8.91
CA PRO A 117 11.09 -2.64 -9.02
C PRO A 117 11.70 -1.34 -9.54
N ILE A 118 10.97 -0.64 -10.40
CA ILE A 118 11.36 0.69 -10.86
C ILE A 118 10.74 1.70 -9.90
N VAL A 119 11.59 2.48 -9.22
CA VAL A 119 11.16 3.47 -8.22
C VAL A 119 11.55 4.86 -8.68
N LYS A 120 10.58 5.75 -8.76
CA LYS A 120 10.78 7.14 -9.15
C LYS A 120 10.23 8.05 -8.05
N LYS A 121 11.06 8.95 -7.51
CA LYS A 121 10.57 10.02 -6.63
C LYS A 121 9.75 11.01 -7.44
N VAL A 122 8.60 11.38 -6.90
CA VAL A 122 7.70 12.36 -7.48
C VAL A 122 7.79 13.64 -6.66
N PRO A 123 8.03 14.82 -7.28
CA PRO A 123 8.06 16.08 -6.55
C PRO A 123 6.74 16.32 -5.82
N THR A 124 6.81 16.58 -4.52
CA THR A 124 5.65 16.82 -3.69
C THR A 124 5.97 17.92 -2.69
N GLU A 125 5.38 19.07 -2.90
CA GLU A 125 5.49 20.21 -2.01
C GLU A 125 4.06 20.76 -1.86
N PHE A 126 3.23 20.06 -1.09
CA PHE A 126 1.81 20.43 -0.90
C PHE A 126 1.66 21.83 -0.34
N GLU A 127 2.61 22.26 0.49
CA GLU A 127 2.65 23.60 1.09
C GLU A 127 2.70 24.70 0.03
N LYS A 128 3.29 24.46 -1.14
CA LYS A 128 3.29 25.44 -2.24
C LYS A 128 1.90 25.72 -2.82
N TYR A 129 0.98 24.80 -2.56
CA TYR A 129 -0.40 24.89 -3.04
C TYR A 129 -1.38 25.22 -1.91
N ASP A 130 -0.87 25.55 -0.72
CA ASP A 130 -1.67 25.71 0.50
C ASP A 130 -2.54 24.48 0.82
N TYR A 131 -1.97 23.29 0.62
CA TYR A 131 -2.64 22.02 0.90
C TYR A 131 -1.86 21.17 1.89
N SER A 132 -2.61 20.43 2.69
CA SER A 132 -2.10 19.42 3.61
C SER A 132 -2.67 18.04 3.29
N LEU A 133 -1.87 16.99 3.53
CA LEU A 133 -2.32 15.61 3.52
C LEU A 133 -2.67 15.18 4.95
N CYS A 134 -3.95 14.92 5.19
CA CYS A 134 -4.43 14.45 6.47
C CYS A 134 -4.78 12.96 6.41
N ILE A 135 -4.48 12.24 7.48
CA ILE A 135 -4.83 10.84 7.65
C ILE A 135 -5.90 10.75 8.75
N VAL A 136 -7.06 10.21 8.41
CA VAL A 136 -8.17 10.03 9.35
C VAL A 136 -8.26 8.56 9.73
N ASP A 137 -8.00 8.24 10.98
CA ASP A 137 -8.21 6.90 11.54
C ASP A 137 -9.70 6.71 11.86
N THR A 138 -10.34 5.79 11.14
CA THR A 138 -11.77 5.53 11.27
C THR A 138 -12.14 4.62 12.44
N LYS A 139 -11.13 4.14 13.17
CA LYS A 139 -11.29 3.18 14.29
C LYS A 139 -11.97 1.88 13.88
N GLY A 140 -11.96 1.52 12.60
CA GLY A 140 -12.41 0.22 12.13
C GLY A 140 -11.42 -0.88 12.52
N ASP A 141 -11.94 -2.01 12.97
CA ASP A 141 -11.11 -3.17 13.30
C ASP A 141 -10.77 -3.99 12.04
N HIS A 142 -9.53 -4.44 11.94
CA HIS A 142 -9.04 -5.31 10.86
C HIS A 142 -9.23 -6.81 11.16
N VAL A 143 -9.83 -7.16 12.30
CA VAL A 143 -10.05 -8.54 12.70
C VAL A 143 -10.97 -9.20 11.66
N ASP A 144 -10.56 -10.37 11.18
CA ASP A 144 -11.31 -11.21 10.23
C ASP A 144 -11.50 -10.71 8.79
N LEU A 145 -10.75 -9.68 8.34
CA LEU A 145 -10.82 -9.17 6.96
C LEU A 145 -9.85 -9.85 5.98
N THR A 146 -9.10 -10.85 6.43
CA THR A 146 -8.08 -11.55 5.63
C THR A 146 -8.64 -12.10 4.32
N ASP A 147 -9.85 -12.68 4.36
CA ASP A 147 -10.48 -13.23 3.15
C ASP A 147 -10.92 -12.13 2.18
N ASP A 148 -11.42 -10.99 2.68
CA ASP A 148 -11.80 -9.84 1.85
C ASP A 148 -10.59 -9.30 1.08
N TYR A 149 -9.44 -9.18 1.75
CA TYR A 149 -8.18 -8.81 1.10
C TYR A 149 -7.73 -9.84 0.08
N ALA A 150 -7.78 -11.13 0.41
CA ALA A 150 -7.35 -12.21 -0.47
C ALA A 150 -8.24 -12.34 -1.72
N MET A 151 -9.51 -11.99 -1.61
CA MET A 151 -10.44 -12.03 -2.76
C MET A 151 -10.10 -11.00 -3.84
N ILE A 152 -9.52 -9.84 -3.52
CA ILE A 152 -9.19 -8.82 -4.53
C ILE A 152 -8.25 -9.38 -5.59
N PRO A 153 -7.02 -9.81 -5.27
CA PRO A 153 -6.10 -10.35 -6.27
C PRO A 153 -6.61 -11.65 -6.88
N SER A 154 -7.31 -12.48 -6.12
CA SER A 154 -7.88 -13.73 -6.64
C SER A 154 -8.91 -13.48 -7.74
N GLU A 155 -9.79 -12.51 -7.58
CA GLU A 155 -10.80 -12.16 -8.57
C GLU A 155 -10.22 -11.45 -9.78
N MET A 156 -9.25 -10.56 -9.59
CA MET A 156 -8.51 -9.95 -10.70
C MET A 156 -7.78 -11.01 -11.54
N LYS A 157 -7.20 -12.02 -10.87
CA LYS A 157 -6.53 -13.14 -11.54
C LYS A 157 -7.50 -14.01 -12.37
N LYS A 158 -8.74 -14.19 -11.95
CA LYS A 158 -9.74 -14.91 -12.74
C LYS A 158 -9.99 -14.23 -14.10
N VAL A 159 -10.06 -12.90 -14.12
CA VAL A 159 -10.23 -12.14 -15.35
C VAL A 159 -8.98 -12.25 -16.24
N ALA A 160 -7.80 -12.07 -15.66
CA ALA A 160 -6.54 -12.22 -16.39
C ALA A 160 -6.42 -13.61 -17.04
N ASN A 161 -6.67 -14.67 -16.28
CA ASN A 161 -6.62 -16.05 -16.77
C ASN A 161 -7.65 -16.33 -17.89
N PHE A 162 -8.84 -15.72 -17.82
CA PHE A 162 -9.83 -15.81 -18.89
C PHE A 162 -9.31 -15.20 -20.21
N LEU A 163 -8.51 -14.14 -20.11
CA LEU A 163 -7.84 -13.49 -21.24
C LEU A 163 -6.52 -14.17 -21.65
N GLY A 164 -6.13 -15.25 -20.97
CA GLY A 164 -4.91 -16.01 -21.29
C GLY A 164 -3.63 -15.50 -20.62
N GLU A 165 -3.76 -14.58 -19.66
CA GLU A 165 -2.63 -13.95 -18.96
C GLU A 165 -2.62 -14.29 -17.46
N ASP A 166 -1.45 -14.15 -16.83
CA ASP A 166 -1.30 -14.35 -15.39
C ASP A 166 -1.73 -13.13 -14.56
N TYR A 167 -1.58 -11.93 -15.13
CA TYR A 167 -1.89 -10.66 -14.47
C TYR A 167 -2.64 -9.71 -15.41
N LEU A 168 -3.57 -8.92 -14.86
CA LEU A 168 -4.31 -7.90 -15.61
C LEU A 168 -3.43 -6.88 -16.32
N ARG A 169 -2.24 -6.64 -15.79
CA ARG A 169 -1.26 -5.75 -16.41
C ARG A 169 -0.83 -6.20 -17.80
N ASP A 170 -0.80 -7.50 -18.04
CA ASP A 170 -0.35 -8.09 -19.31
C ASP A 170 -1.50 -8.23 -20.30
N CYS A 171 -2.76 -8.03 -19.85
CA CYS A 171 -3.94 -8.08 -20.67
C CYS A 171 -4.12 -6.80 -21.51
N ASP A 172 -4.62 -6.95 -22.74
CA ASP A 172 -5.10 -5.81 -23.53
C ASP A 172 -6.46 -5.33 -22.99
N SER A 173 -6.51 -4.08 -22.54
CA SER A 173 -7.73 -3.48 -22.03
C SER A 173 -8.82 -3.36 -23.12
N ASN A 174 -8.46 -3.19 -24.39
CA ASN A 174 -9.45 -3.16 -25.46
C ASN A 174 -10.10 -4.54 -25.66
N GLU A 175 -9.30 -5.61 -25.64
CA GLU A 175 -9.84 -6.98 -25.70
C GLU A 175 -10.77 -7.25 -24.52
N PHE A 176 -10.39 -6.82 -23.30
CA PHE A 176 -11.25 -6.94 -22.13
C PHE A 176 -12.62 -6.29 -22.35
N TYR A 177 -12.68 -5.04 -22.88
CA TYR A 177 -13.96 -4.38 -23.11
C TYR A 177 -14.76 -4.98 -24.27
N ILE A 178 -14.12 -5.47 -25.31
CA ILE A 178 -14.79 -6.15 -26.41
C ILE A 178 -15.46 -7.45 -25.95
N ARG A 179 -14.80 -8.19 -25.06
CA ARG A 179 -15.28 -9.49 -24.55
C ARG A 179 -15.97 -9.40 -23.19
N LEU A 180 -16.41 -8.21 -22.80
CA LEU A 180 -16.94 -7.95 -21.45
C LEU A 180 -18.08 -8.89 -21.06
N ASP A 181 -19.02 -9.15 -21.96
CA ASP A 181 -20.16 -10.02 -21.68
C ASP A 181 -19.74 -11.48 -21.48
N GLU A 182 -18.81 -11.99 -22.30
CA GLU A 182 -18.24 -13.33 -22.13
C GLU A 182 -17.50 -13.49 -20.79
N ILE A 183 -16.69 -12.50 -20.44
CA ILE A 183 -15.94 -12.48 -19.18
C ILE A 183 -16.92 -12.45 -18.01
N ARG A 184 -17.92 -11.59 -18.07
CA ARG A 184 -18.94 -11.44 -17.04
C ARG A 184 -19.71 -12.74 -16.80
N GLU A 185 -20.06 -13.45 -17.88
CA GLU A 185 -20.74 -14.74 -17.81
C GLU A 185 -19.85 -15.82 -17.17
N ALA A 186 -18.54 -15.80 -17.47
CA ALA A 186 -17.59 -16.79 -16.98
C ALA A 186 -17.15 -16.58 -15.52
N VAL A 187 -16.93 -15.33 -15.09
CA VAL A 187 -16.31 -15.04 -13.78
C VAL A 187 -17.20 -14.24 -12.83
N GLY A 188 -18.32 -13.68 -13.31
CA GLY A 188 -19.26 -12.88 -12.54
C GLY A 188 -18.94 -11.38 -12.51
N ASP A 189 -19.85 -10.59 -11.95
CA ASP A 189 -19.82 -9.13 -11.99
C ASP A 189 -18.67 -8.51 -11.17
N ARG A 190 -18.43 -8.99 -9.95
CA ARG A 190 -17.43 -8.38 -9.06
C ARG A 190 -16.01 -8.53 -9.57
N PRO A 191 -15.54 -9.68 -10.09
CA PRO A 191 -14.24 -9.77 -10.77
C PRO A 191 -14.08 -8.79 -11.92
N VAL A 192 -15.12 -8.61 -12.72
CA VAL A 192 -15.16 -7.64 -13.84
C VAL A 192 -15.02 -6.21 -13.32
N LEU A 193 -15.79 -5.82 -12.30
CA LEU A 193 -15.67 -4.49 -11.69
C LEU A 193 -14.26 -4.23 -11.15
N ARG A 194 -13.63 -5.21 -10.50
CA ARG A 194 -12.26 -5.13 -10.02
C ARG A 194 -11.22 -5.00 -11.14
N ALA A 195 -11.45 -5.65 -12.27
CA ALA A 195 -10.63 -5.46 -13.46
C ALA A 195 -10.79 -4.05 -14.06
N ILE A 196 -12.02 -3.53 -14.13
CA ILE A 196 -12.28 -2.13 -14.54
C ILE A 196 -11.54 -1.15 -13.60
N HIS A 197 -11.58 -1.40 -12.29
CA HIS A 197 -10.80 -0.61 -11.34
C HIS A 197 -9.32 -0.62 -11.70
N PHE A 198 -8.75 -1.80 -11.93
CA PHE A 198 -7.32 -1.94 -12.25
C PHE A 198 -6.93 -1.11 -13.48
N PHE A 199 -7.67 -1.23 -14.60
CA PHE A 199 -7.37 -0.47 -15.81
C PHE A 199 -7.55 1.05 -15.62
N ASN A 200 -8.54 1.46 -14.83
CA ASN A 200 -8.72 2.87 -14.48
C ASN A 200 -7.57 3.41 -13.62
N GLU A 201 -7.09 2.62 -12.64
CA GLU A 201 -5.98 3.02 -11.76
C GLU A 201 -4.66 3.14 -12.52
N GLU A 202 -4.39 2.27 -13.49
CA GLU A 202 -3.25 2.42 -14.39
C GLU A 202 -3.21 3.84 -15.02
N HIS A 203 -4.37 4.36 -15.41
CA HIS A 203 -4.53 5.70 -15.97
C HIS A 203 -4.44 6.80 -14.91
N ASN A 204 -5.11 6.62 -13.78
CA ASN A 204 -5.14 7.58 -12.70
C ASN A 204 -3.75 7.80 -12.09
N VAL A 205 -2.96 6.74 -11.89
CA VAL A 205 -1.58 6.83 -11.39
C VAL A 205 -0.70 7.61 -12.35
N LYS A 206 -0.75 7.30 -13.65
CA LYS A 206 0.02 8.03 -14.68
C LYS A 206 -0.33 9.52 -14.71
N ASN A 207 -1.63 9.83 -14.64
CA ASN A 207 -2.11 11.22 -14.60
C ASN A 207 -1.66 11.93 -13.32
N ALA A 208 -1.78 11.30 -12.16
CA ALA A 208 -1.37 11.87 -10.88
C ALA A 208 0.14 12.22 -10.88
N VAL A 209 0.98 11.28 -11.33
CA VAL A 209 2.43 11.48 -11.43
C VAL A 209 2.76 12.62 -12.39
N SER A 210 2.20 12.56 -13.61
CA SER A 210 2.43 13.60 -14.63
C SER A 210 1.96 14.98 -14.17
N SER A 211 0.83 15.05 -13.48
CA SER A 211 0.29 16.31 -12.96
C SER A 211 1.21 16.94 -11.92
N LEU A 212 1.73 16.16 -10.98
CA LEU A 212 2.70 16.65 -9.99
C LEU A 212 4.01 17.10 -10.63
N GLU A 213 4.55 16.33 -11.58
CA GLU A 213 5.78 16.66 -12.30
C GLU A 213 5.67 17.96 -13.11
N ASN A 214 4.48 18.29 -13.58
CA ASN A 214 4.20 19.49 -14.35
C ASN A 214 3.60 20.65 -13.51
N GLY A 215 3.53 20.51 -12.19
CA GLY A 215 2.99 21.53 -11.29
C GLY A 215 1.47 21.76 -11.41
N LYS A 216 0.74 20.80 -11.96
CA LYS A 216 -0.71 20.87 -12.21
C LYS A 216 -1.48 20.25 -11.06
N PHE A 217 -1.45 20.90 -9.91
CA PHE A 217 -1.97 20.33 -8.67
C PHE A 217 -3.47 20.03 -8.70
N VAL A 218 -4.27 20.84 -9.37
CA VAL A 218 -5.72 20.62 -9.53
C VAL A 218 -6.00 19.31 -10.33
N GLU A 219 -5.20 19.04 -11.36
CA GLU A 219 -5.30 17.79 -12.13
C GLU A 219 -4.88 16.58 -11.28
N PHE A 220 -3.89 16.76 -10.40
CA PHE A 220 -3.52 15.74 -9.41
C PHE A 220 -4.69 15.44 -8.46
N LEU A 221 -5.34 16.45 -7.88
CA LEU A 221 -6.50 16.26 -7.01
C LEU A 221 -7.65 15.56 -7.74
N ASP A 222 -7.88 15.87 -9.01
CA ASP A 222 -8.89 15.19 -9.82
C ASP A 222 -8.56 13.70 -10.04
N ALA A 223 -7.28 13.37 -10.28
CA ALA A 223 -6.84 11.99 -10.37
C ALA A 223 -7.05 11.23 -9.05
N ILE A 224 -6.77 11.85 -7.90
CA ILE A 224 -7.03 11.28 -6.57
C ILE A 224 -8.53 11.05 -6.35
N ARG A 225 -9.38 12.01 -6.72
CA ARG A 225 -10.84 11.88 -6.64
C ARG A 225 -11.35 10.72 -7.50
N LYS A 226 -10.87 10.61 -8.74
CA LYS A 226 -11.21 9.51 -9.65
C LYS A 226 -10.79 8.16 -9.08
N SER A 227 -9.59 8.08 -8.50
CA SER A 227 -9.08 6.88 -7.84
C SER A 227 -9.96 6.49 -6.64
N GLY A 228 -10.33 7.43 -5.77
CA GLY A 228 -11.24 7.20 -4.65
C GLY A 228 -12.62 6.68 -5.10
N ASN A 229 -13.19 7.32 -6.10
CA ASN A 229 -14.46 6.88 -6.71
C ASN A 229 -14.37 5.48 -7.33
N SER A 230 -13.26 5.17 -7.99
CA SER A 230 -13.00 3.85 -8.58
C SER A 230 -12.86 2.78 -7.48
N SER A 231 -12.16 3.09 -6.39
CA SER A 231 -12.07 2.21 -5.23
C SER A 231 -13.44 1.90 -4.65
N PHE A 232 -14.27 2.91 -4.43
CA PHE A 232 -15.60 2.73 -3.86
C PHE A 232 -16.53 1.93 -4.79
N LYS A 233 -16.61 2.33 -6.08
CA LYS A 233 -17.60 1.79 -7.01
C LYS A 233 -17.21 0.44 -7.60
N TYR A 234 -15.92 0.24 -7.90
CA TYR A 234 -15.45 -0.89 -8.70
C TYR A 234 -14.61 -1.86 -7.91
N LEU A 235 -13.61 -1.40 -7.15
CA LEU A 235 -12.83 -2.27 -6.28
C LEU A 235 -13.65 -2.81 -5.12
N GLN A 236 -14.56 -1.98 -4.60
CA GLN A 236 -15.46 -2.31 -3.48
C GLN A 236 -14.68 -2.71 -2.23
N ASN A 237 -13.71 -1.87 -1.86
CA ASN A 237 -12.83 -2.09 -0.73
C ASN A 237 -13.05 -1.10 0.43
N VAL A 238 -14.18 -0.39 0.46
CA VAL A 238 -14.48 0.58 1.52
C VAL A 238 -15.31 0.00 2.66
N TYR A 239 -15.95 -1.13 2.45
CA TYR A 239 -16.68 -1.89 3.46
C TYR A 239 -16.68 -3.38 3.10
N THR A 240 -16.90 -4.24 4.11
CA THR A 240 -17.12 -5.67 3.90
C THR A 240 -18.61 -5.98 3.80
N THR A 241 -18.97 -6.92 2.91
CA THR A 241 -20.35 -7.41 2.83
C THR A 241 -20.75 -8.35 3.98
N ARG A 242 -19.78 -8.74 4.81
CA ARG A 242 -20.02 -9.59 6.00
C ARG A 242 -20.59 -8.81 7.18
N ASP A 243 -20.24 -7.51 7.26
CA ASP A 243 -20.77 -6.61 8.27
C ASP A 243 -21.20 -5.30 7.61
N ILE A 244 -22.47 -5.27 7.20
CA ILE A 244 -23.07 -4.08 6.57
C ILE A 244 -23.50 -3.01 7.59
N GLN A 245 -23.45 -3.31 8.89
CA GLN A 245 -23.84 -2.36 9.93
C GLN A 245 -22.67 -1.47 10.35
N HIS A 246 -21.43 -1.93 10.20
CA HIS A 246 -20.23 -1.20 10.59
C HIS A 246 -19.41 -0.84 9.34
N GLN A 247 -19.66 0.35 8.79
CA GLN A 247 -19.01 0.86 7.58
C GLN A 247 -18.24 2.14 7.88
N ASN A 248 -17.29 2.07 8.77
CA ASN A 248 -16.56 3.23 9.30
C ASN A 248 -15.92 4.08 8.20
N ILE A 249 -15.26 3.43 7.21
CA ILE A 249 -14.63 4.13 6.08
C ILE A 249 -15.69 4.82 5.21
N SER A 250 -16.79 4.14 4.89
CA SER A 250 -17.87 4.73 4.08
C SER A 250 -18.45 5.98 4.72
N VAL A 251 -18.69 5.92 6.05
CA VAL A 251 -19.20 7.07 6.82
C VAL A 251 -18.17 8.19 6.86
N ALA A 252 -16.90 7.88 7.12
CA ALA A 252 -15.82 8.86 7.14
C ALA A 252 -15.65 9.56 5.79
N LEU A 253 -15.70 8.81 4.67
CA LEU A 253 -15.64 9.38 3.33
C LEU A 253 -16.84 10.30 3.05
N ALA A 254 -18.06 9.85 3.34
CA ALA A 254 -19.27 10.64 3.12
C ALA A 254 -19.26 11.97 3.91
N LEU A 255 -18.81 11.92 5.17
CA LEU A 255 -18.64 13.13 5.99
C LEU A 255 -17.53 14.03 5.43
N SER A 256 -16.38 13.44 5.06
CA SER A 256 -15.28 14.19 4.47
C SER A 256 -15.68 14.88 3.17
N GLU A 257 -16.36 14.21 2.26
CA GLU A 257 -16.86 14.80 1.01
C GLU A 257 -17.81 15.97 1.27
N SER A 258 -18.70 15.83 2.26
CA SER A 258 -19.65 16.90 2.61
C SER A 258 -18.98 18.13 3.23
N LEU A 259 -17.88 17.93 3.95
CA LEU A 259 -17.10 19.02 4.58
C LEU A 259 -16.12 19.66 3.58
N LEU A 260 -15.38 18.84 2.84
CA LEU A 260 -14.37 19.32 1.88
C LEU A 260 -14.97 20.04 0.68
N ARG A 261 -16.16 19.66 0.24
CA ARG A 261 -16.84 20.25 -0.94
C ARG A 261 -15.88 20.35 -2.14
N ASN A 262 -15.53 21.60 -2.52
CA ASN A 262 -14.60 21.89 -3.61
C ASN A 262 -13.17 22.21 -3.12
N TYR A 263 -12.94 22.25 -1.81
CA TYR A 263 -11.67 22.64 -1.19
C TYR A 263 -10.73 21.46 -0.95
N GLY A 264 -11.15 20.26 -1.28
CA GLY A 264 -10.32 19.09 -1.08
C GLY A 264 -10.85 17.85 -1.76
N VAL A 265 -10.14 16.75 -1.56
CA VAL A 265 -10.51 15.41 -2.02
C VAL A 265 -10.19 14.40 -0.94
N CYS A 266 -10.96 13.32 -0.89
CA CYS A 266 -10.67 12.22 0.00
C CYS A 266 -10.75 10.88 -0.72
N ARG A 267 -10.09 9.89 -0.14
CA ARG A 267 -10.16 8.50 -0.59
C ARG A 267 -9.83 7.53 0.54
N VAL A 268 -10.22 6.28 0.36
CA VAL A 268 -9.74 5.20 1.21
C VAL A 268 -8.22 5.05 1.09
N HIS A 269 -7.55 4.75 2.19
CA HIS A 269 -6.11 4.48 2.22
C HIS A 269 -5.82 2.97 2.15
N GLY A 270 -4.79 2.61 1.38
CA GLY A 270 -4.29 1.24 1.30
C GLY A 270 -5.32 0.23 0.81
N GLY A 271 -5.35 -0.94 1.44
CA GLY A 271 -6.23 -2.06 1.09
C GLY A 271 -7.71 -1.83 1.37
N GLY A 272 -8.04 -0.87 2.21
CA GLY A 272 -9.43 -0.57 2.57
C GLY A 272 -10.04 -1.52 3.59
N PHE A 273 -11.36 -1.74 3.50
CA PHE A 273 -12.24 -2.52 4.37
C PHE A 273 -12.30 -2.03 5.82
N ALA A 274 -11.18 -1.61 6.41
CA ALA A 274 -11.03 -0.95 7.69
C ALA A 274 -9.80 -0.01 7.68
N GLY A 275 -9.57 0.74 8.75
CA GLY A 275 -8.37 1.56 8.93
C GLY A 275 -8.59 3.04 8.63
N THR A 276 -7.93 3.57 7.62
CA THR A 276 -7.79 5.02 7.43
C THR A 276 -8.31 5.54 6.10
N CYS A 277 -8.65 6.83 6.09
CA CYS A 277 -8.89 7.63 4.89
C CYS A 277 -7.80 8.67 4.73
N LEU A 278 -7.48 9.01 3.48
CA LEU A 278 -6.63 10.13 3.11
C LEU A 278 -7.48 11.32 2.70
N LEU A 279 -7.17 12.48 3.22
CA LEU A 279 -7.79 13.75 2.86
C LEU A 279 -6.69 14.71 2.37
N TYR A 280 -6.90 15.27 1.21
CA TYR A 280 -6.10 16.37 0.67
C TYR A 280 -6.95 17.62 0.79
N THR A 281 -6.60 18.52 1.67
CA THR A 281 -7.39 19.72 1.97
C THR A 281 -6.54 20.96 1.97
N SER A 282 -7.11 22.09 1.54
CA SER A 282 -6.50 23.39 1.79
C SER A 282 -6.55 23.68 3.29
N ASP A 283 -5.62 24.48 3.79
CA ASP A 283 -5.47 24.83 5.20
C ASP A 283 -6.57 25.80 5.71
N ALA A 284 -7.71 25.79 5.09
CA ALA A 284 -8.88 26.53 5.52
C ALA A 284 -9.68 25.75 6.59
N ALA A 285 -8.99 25.30 7.63
CA ALA A 285 -9.58 24.69 8.81
C ALA A 285 -9.67 25.72 9.94
N ASP A 286 -10.34 26.84 9.70
CA ASP A 286 -10.85 27.73 10.73
C ASP A 286 -12.39 27.63 10.80
#